data_87292138b27bfb4d1e480ab5f3da3379
#
_entry.id   87292138b27bfb4d1e480ab5f3da3379
#
_cell.length_a   1.000
_cell.length_b   1.000
_cell.length_c   1.000
_cell.angle_alpha   90.00
_cell.angle_beta   90.00
_cell.angle_gamma   90.00
#
_symmetry.space_group_name_H-M   'P 1'
#
loop_
_entity.id
_entity.type
_entity.pdbx_description
1 polymer ?
#
loop_
_entity_poly.entity_id
_entity_poly.type
_entity_poly.pdbx_seq_one_letter_code
_entity_poly.pdbx_strand_id
1 'polypeptide(L)'
;MSRRARTILVLANGAQRLVELRISARNRARLGRAEQASPSTYPAMVATHVALCAVCAWPRPGRRVPRSVEIAALAGLAAATGLRLWVIRTLGTSWNVTAHVSPDIHVATAGPYRWIRHPNYVAVGLEFLFLPLAVGAVPEAALLSLANTAVLVPRIRAEERLLDAVPGYREAFDGVPRFIPHRGRHSIRSQPETASPVA
;
A
#
# COMPACT_ATOMS: atom_id res chain seq x y z
N MET A 1 4.50 12.96 22.15
CA MET A 1 3.07 12.53 22.15
C MET A 1 2.66 11.99 23.52
N SER A 2 1.41 12.25 23.99
CA SER A 2 0.88 11.67 25.23
C SER A 2 0.62 10.15 25.10
N ARG A 3 0.57 9.44 26.24
CA ARG A 3 0.26 7.99 26.26
C ARG A 3 -1.10 7.70 25.60
N ARG A 4 -2.12 8.52 25.90
CA ARG A 4 -3.48 8.38 25.31
C ARG A 4 -3.45 8.57 23.80
N ALA A 5 -2.79 9.63 23.31
CA ALA A 5 -2.69 9.89 21.86
C ALA A 5 -1.98 8.75 21.12
N ARG A 6 -0.92 8.18 21.68
CA ARG A 6 -0.25 7.01 21.11
C ARG A 6 -1.18 5.79 21.02
N THR A 7 -1.89 5.49 22.12
CA THR A 7 -2.85 4.37 22.14
C THR A 7 -3.92 4.55 21.07
N ILE A 8 -4.51 5.74 20.97
CA ILE A 8 -5.51 6.04 19.95
C ILE A 8 -4.94 5.85 18.54
N LEU A 9 -3.72 6.35 18.27
CA LEU A 9 -3.07 6.23 16.97
C LEU A 9 -2.85 4.76 16.56
N VAL A 10 -2.33 3.94 17.48
CA VAL A 10 -2.09 2.51 17.23
C VAL A 10 -3.41 1.76 17.03
N LEU A 11 -4.42 2.04 17.86
CA LEU A 11 -5.75 1.41 17.71
C LEU A 11 -6.41 1.83 16.40
N ALA A 12 -6.32 3.09 15.99
CA ALA A 12 -6.85 3.58 14.72
C ALA A 12 -6.16 2.89 13.53
N ASN A 13 -4.82 2.74 13.58
CA ASN A 13 -4.08 2.00 12.56
C ASN A 13 -4.50 0.52 12.51
N GLY A 14 -4.60 -0.15 13.67
CA GLY A 14 -5.09 -1.53 13.74
C GLY A 14 -6.51 -1.70 13.20
N ALA A 15 -7.42 -0.80 13.56
CA ALA A 15 -8.80 -0.79 13.06
C ALA A 15 -8.85 -0.61 11.54
N GLN A 16 -8.03 0.29 10.99
CA GLN A 16 -7.88 0.46 9.55
C GLN A 16 -7.47 -0.86 8.88
N ARG A 17 -6.49 -1.60 9.43
CA ARG A 17 -6.08 -2.91 8.90
C ARG A 17 -7.23 -3.92 8.91
N LEU A 18 -8.03 -3.96 9.97
CA LEU A 18 -9.19 -4.86 10.03
C LEU A 18 -10.25 -4.51 8.97
N VAL A 19 -10.51 -3.23 8.75
CA VAL A 19 -11.42 -2.78 7.67
C VAL A 19 -10.88 -3.19 6.31
N GLU A 20 -9.60 -2.99 6.04
CA GLU A 20 -8.93 -3.39 4.79
C GLU A 20 -9.01 -4.90 4.56
N LEU A 21 -8.79 -5.72 5.59
CA LEU A 21 -8.95 -7.17 5.50
C LEU A 21 -10.37 -7.57 5.15
N ARG A 22 -11.39 -6.89 5.72
CA ARG A 22 -12.81 -7.12 5.37
C ARG A 22 -13.12 -6.75 3.92
N ILE A 23 -12.62 -5.60 3.45
CA ILE A 23 -12.77 -5.17 2.05
C ILE A 23 -12.11 -6.21 1.14
N SER A 24 -10.88 -6.60 1.43
CA SER A 24 -10.13 -7.61 0.66
C SER A 24 -10.85 -8.96 0.62
N ALA A 25 -11.40 -9.42 1.74
CA ALA A 25 -12.16 -10.67 1.80
C ALA A 25 -13.42 -10.61 0.93
N ARG A 26 -14.17 -9.49 0.97
CA ARG A 26 -15.34 -9.28 0.11
C ARG A 26 -14.98 -9.24 -1.38
N ASN A 27 -13.91 -8.52 -1.71
CA ASN A 27 -13.44 -8.41 -3.08
C ASN A 27 -13.00 -9.77 -3.62
N ARG A 28 -12.22 -10.53 -2.82
CA ARG A 28 -11.76 -11.87 -3.19
C ARG A 28 -12.91 -12.85 -3.45
N ALA A 29 -13.99 -12.77 -2.67
CA ALA A 29 -15.18 -13.61 -2.89
C ALA A 29 -15.87 -13.35 -4.24
N ARG A 30 -15.61 -12.19 -4.87
CA ARG A 30 -16.13 -11.80 -6.18
C ARG A 30 -15.18 -12.10 -7.33
N LEU A 31 -13.89 -12.32 -7.04
CA LEU A 31 -12.90 -12.71 -8.03
C LEU A 31 -13.10 -14.20 -8.34
N GLY A 32 -13.34 -14.54 -9.61
CA GLY A 32 -13.41 -15.92 -10.07
C GLY A 32 -12.03 -16.60 -10.01
N ARG A 33 -11.54 -17.13 -11.13
CA ARG A 33 -10.19 -17.68 -11.23
C ARG A 33 -9.16 -16.55 -11.24
N ALA A 34 -8.49 -16.33 -10.12
CA ALA A 34 -7.42 -15.35 -10.01
C ALA A 34 -6.18 -16.00 -9.40
N GLU A 35 -5.02 -15.67 -9.95
CA GLU A 35 -3.74 -16.14 -9.42
C GLU A 35 -3.23 -15.19 -8.35
N GLN A 36 -2.77 -15.76 -7.23
CA GLN A 36 -2.18 -14.96 -6.15
C GLN A 36 -0.68 -14.79 -6.37
N ALA A 37 -0.24 -13.54 -6.48
CA ALA A 37 1.17 -13.21 -6.52
C ALA A 37 1.82 -13.48 -5.16
N SER A 38 2.85 -14.34 -5.15
CA SER A 38 3.69 -14.59 -3.98
C SER A 38 2.93 -14.98 -2.68
N PRO A 39 2.16 -16.09 -2.66
CA PRO A 39 1.42 -16.53 -1.48
C PRO A 39 2.34 -16.80 -0.28
N SER A 40 3.57 -17.23 -0.49
CA SER A 40 4.58 -17.50 0.54
C SER A 40 5.01 -16.27 1.35
N THR A 41 4.85 -15.06 0.82
CA THR A 41 5.20 -13.82 1.53
C THR A 41 4.08 -13.29 2.43
N TYR A 42 2.87 -13.83 2.32
CA TYR A 42 1.72 -13.34 3.09
C TYR A 42 1.89 -13.48 4.62
N PRO A 43 2.34 -14.63 5.16
CA PRO A 43 2.58 -14.76 6.61
C PRO A 43 3.63 -13.76 7.12
N ALA A 44 4.72 -13.55 6.38
CA ALA A 44 5.75 -12.58 6.74
C ALA A 44 5.20 -11.14 6.72
N MET A 45 4.35 -10.80 5.74
CA MET A 45 3.68 -9.50 5.69
C MET A 45 2.77 -9.29 6.92
N VAL A 46 1.99 -10.29 7.30
CA VAL A 46 1.15 -10.22 8.52
C VAL A 46 2.03 -10.05 9.75
N ALA A 47 3.10 -10.85 9.88
CA ALA A 47 4.02 -10.77 11.01
C ALA A 47 4.67 -9.38 11.15
N THR A 48 5.10 -8.77 10.04
CA THR A 48 5.68 -7.41 10.08
C THR A 48 4.65 -6.35 10.50
N HIS A 49 3.38 -6.45 10.09
CA HIS A 49 2.33 -5.53 10.54
C HIS A 49 1.96 -5.73 12.01
N VAL A 50 1.92 -6.97 12.49
CA VAL A 50 1.73 -7.26 13.93
C VAL A 50 2.90 -6.68 14.73
N ALA A 51 4.13 -6.89 14.28
CA ALA A 51 5.32 -6.31 14.92
C ALA A 51 5.27 -4.78 14.93
N LEU A 52 4.84 -4.13 13.83
CA LEU A 52 4.65 -2.69 13.76
C LEU A 52 3.69 -2.20 14.86
N CYS A 53 2.51 -2.82 14.98
CA CYS A 53 1.54 -2.45 16.01
C CYS A 53 2.08 -2.70 17.43
N ALA A 54 2.69 -3.86 17.68
CA ALA A 54 3.25 -4.21 18.98
C ALA A 54 4.37 -3.25 19.40
N VAL A 55 5.31 -2.97 18.50
CA VAL A 55 6.39 -2.01 18.72
C VAL A 55 5.84 -0.62 19.00
N CYS A 56 4.86 -0.15 18.23
CA CYS A 56 4.29 1.19 18.43
C CYS A 56 3.43 1.29 19.70
N ALA A 57 2.81 0.20 20.14
CA ALA A 57 2.05 0.15 21.39
C ALA A 57 2.96 0.14 22.64
N TRP A 58 4.18 -0.38 22.52
CA TRP A 58 5.11 -0.56 23.65
C TRP A 58 5.48 0.78 24.31
N PRO A 59 5.38 0.87 25.66
CA PRO A 59 5.76 2.09 26.37
C PRO A 59 7.26 2.40 26.25
N ARG A 60 7.61 3.68 26.02
CA ARG A 60 9.01 4.16 25.94
C ARG A 60 9.20 5.34 26.87
N PRO A 61 9.32 5.09 28.21
CA PRO A 61 9.55 6.16 29.15
C PRO A 61 10.88 6.87 28.82
N GLY A 62 10.87 8.21 28.83
CA GLY A 62 12.08 9.02 28.57
C GLY A 62 12.46 9.21 27.10
N ARG A 63 11.98 8.38 26.15
CA ARG A 63 12.25 8.61 24.72
C ARG A 63 11.28 9.64 24.14
N ARG A 64 11.81 10.79 23.75
CA ARG A 64 11.06 11.85 23.06
C ARG A 64 11.81 12.25 21.80
N VAL A 65 11.10 12.37 20.71
CA VAL A 65 11.59 13.02 19.51
C VAL A 65 11.27 14.51 19.56
N PRO A 66 12.04 15.37 18.88
CA PRO A 66 11.70 16.78 18.72
C PRO A 66 10.26 16.93 18.19
N ARG A 67 9.55 17.96 18.64
CA ARG A 67 8.16 18.19 18.25
C ARG A 67 7.98 18.34 16.72
N SER A 68 8.97 18.93 16.06
CA SER A 68 9.00 19.03 14.58
C SER A 68 9.00 17.65 13.90
N VAL A 69 9.78 16.71 14.43
CA VAL A 69 9.82 15.31 13.92
C VAL A 69 8.50 14.61 14.18
N GLU A 70 7.90 14.79 15.36
CA GLU A 70 6.59 14.23 15.69
C GLU A 70 5.51 14.75 14.73
N ILE A 71 5.47 16.06 14.48
CA ILE A 71 4.51 16.68 13.55
C ILE A 71 4.74 16.18 12.12
N ALA A 72 5.99 16.16 11.66
CA ALA A 72 6.32 15.65 10.31
C ALA A 72 5.93 14.18 10.14
N ALA A 73 6.17 13.36 11.18
CA ALA A 73 5.80 11.94 11.15
C ALA A 73 4.27 11.76 11.12
N LEU A 74 3.52 12.53 11.89
CA LEU A 74 2.04 12.50 11.84
C LEU A 74 1.50 12.97 10.48
N ALA A 75 2.07 14.01 9.90
CA ALA A 75 1.71 14.48 8.56
C ALA A 75 2.04 13.43 7.49
N GLY A 76 3.21 12.80 7.56
CA GLY A 76 3.59 11.71 6.67
C GLY A 76 2.68 10.49 6.79
N LEU A 77 2.30 10.13 8.02
CA LEU A 77 1.34 9.04 8.26
C LEU A 77 -0.06 9.37 7.70
N ALA A 78 -0.52 10.62 7.87
CA ALA A 78 -1.79 11.06 7.29
C ALA A 78 -1.75 11.01 5.76
N ALA A 79 -0.65 11.43 5.14
CA ALA A 79 -0.44 11.34 3.69
C ALA A 79 -0.42 9.88 3.22
N ALA A 80 0.26 8.97 3.94
CA ALA A 80 0.28 7.54 3.66
C ALA A 80 -1.12 6.93 3.71
N THR A 81 -1.90 7.27 4.75
CA THR A 81 -3.30 6.86 4.89
C THR A 81 -4.17 7.41 3.76
N GLY A 82 -4.03 8.69 3.43
CA GLY A 82 -4.74 9.32 2.31
C GLY A 82 -4.44 8.66 0.97
N LEU A 83 -3.16 8.41 0.68
CA LEU A 83 -2.74 7.68 -0.53
C LEU A 83 -3.36 6.29 -0.58
N ARG A 84 -3.34 5.57 0.54
CA ARG A 84 -3.92 4.22 0.62
C ARG A 84 -5.42 4.21 0.37
N LEU A 85 -6.16 5.13 0.98
CA LEU A 85 -7.60 5.27 0.73
C LEU A 85 -7.89 5.63 -0.72
N TRP A 86 -7.05 6.46 -1.34
CA TRP A 86 -7.16 6.79 -2.76
C TRP A 86 -6.95 5.56 -3.63
N VAL A 87 -5.90 4.75 -3.36
CA VAL A 87 -5.67 3.47 -4.03
C VAL A 87 -6.89 2.54 -3.92
N ILE A 88 -7.41 2.35 -2.69
CA ILE A 88 -8.57 1.48 -2.46
C ILE A 88 -9.79 1.94 -3.27
N ARG A 89 -10.05 3.25 -3.30
CA ARG A 89 -11.15 3.83 -4.07
C ARG A 89 -10.95 3.66 -5.58
N THR A 90 -9.71 3.85 -6.06
CA THR A 90 -9.39 3.73 -7.49
C THR A 90 -9.53 2.30 -7.99
N LEU A 91 -9.07 1.31 -7.22
CA LEU A 91 -9.15 -0.11 -7.60
C LEU A 91 -10.53 -0.72 -7.30
N GLY A 92 -11.30 -0.16 -6.38
CA GLY A 92 -12.61 -0.65 -6.03
C GLY A 92 -12.61 -2.15 -5.70
N THR A 93 -13.37 -2.94 -6.45
CA THR A 93 -13.49 -4.40 -6.28
C THR A 93 -12.24 -5.17 -6.65
N SER A 94 -11.34 -4.61 -7.44
CA SER A 94 -10.04 -5.21 -7.80
C SER A 94 -9.00 -5.09 -6.68
N TRP A 95 -9.25 -4.23 -5.68
CA TRP A 95 -8.29 -4.06 -4.59
C TRP A 95 -8.27 -5.26 -3.63
N ASN A 96 -7.08 -5.78 -3.38
CA ASN A 96 -6.83 -6.89 -2.45
C ASN A 96 -5.54 -6.72 -1.67
N VAL A 97 -5.54 -7.18 -0.41
CA VAL A 97 -4.33 -7.25 0.42
C VAL A 97 -3.34 -8.27 -0.16
N THR A 98 -3.83 -9.33 -0.77
CA THR A 98 -3.06 -10.47 -1.27
C THR A 98 -2.78 -10.39 -2.77
N ALA A 99 -2.66 -9.24 -3.38
CA ALA A 99 -2.29 -9.06 -4.79
C ALA A 99 -2.72 -10.25 -5.69
N HIS A 100 -4.01 -10.31 -6.02
CA HIS A 100 -4.56 -11.27 -6.96
C HIS A 100 -4.61 -10.65 -8.35
N VAL A 101 -4.15 -11.39 -9.35
CA VAL A 101 -4.20 -11.01 -10.76
C VAL A 101 -5.08 -12.02 -11.50
N SER A 102 -6.10 -11.53 -12.19
CA SER A 102 -6.94 -12.30 -13.09
C SER A 102 -6.62 -11.90 -14.54
N PRO A 103 -6.72 -12.79 -15.53
CA PRO A 103 -6.56 -12.43 -16.93
C PRO A 103 -7.52 -11.30 -17.38
N ASP A 104 -8.70 -11.26 -16.79
CA ASP A 104 -9.75 -10.27 -17.08
C ASP A 104 -9.68 -9.02 -16.20
N ILE A 105 -8.57 -8.82 -15.47
CA ILE A 105 -8.43 -7.66 -14.58
C ILE A 105 -8.41 -6.36 -15.39
N HIS A 106 -9.25 -5.42 -14.99
CA HIS A 106 -9.19 -4.08 -15.55
C HIS A 106 -7.93 -3.35 -15.07
N VAL A 107 -7.08 -2.94 -16.00
CA VAL A 107 -5.84 -2.21 -15.72
C VAL A 107 -6.19 -0.79 -15.30
N ALA A 108 -6.10 -0.50 -14.00
CA ALA A 108 -6.40 0.83 -13.47
C ALA A 108 -5.25 1.80 -13.75
N THR A 109 -5.48 2.77 -14.61
CA THR A 109 -4.53 3.86 -14.95
C THR A 109 -4.92 5.21 -14.34
N ALA A 110 -6.08 5.27 -13.66
CA ALA A 110 -6.62 6.47 -13.02
C ALA A 110 -6.04 6.70 -11.61
N GLY A 111 -6.42 7.82 -11.01
CA GLY A 111 -6.02 8.15 -9.64
C GLY A 111 -4.50 8.20 -9.45
N PRO A 112 -3.93 7.57 -8.41
CA PRO A 112 -2.50 7.60 -8.15
C PRO A 112 -1.69 6.77 -9.16
N TYR A 113 -2.33 5.86 -9.90
CA TYR A 113 -1.70 5.00 -10.91
C TYR A 113 -1.25 5.78 -12.16
N ARG A 114 -1.79 6.96 -12.37
CA ARG A 114 -1.32 7.86 -13.46
C ARG A 114 0.10 8.39 -13.26
N TRP A 115 0.63 8.32 -12.03
CA TRP A 115 1.97 8.84 -11.70
C TRP A 115 2.96 7.76 -11.32
N ILE A 116 2.52 6.67 -10.68
CA ILE A 116 3.37 5.55 -10.25
C ILE A 116 2.63 4.23 -10.32
N ARG A 117 3.35 3.15 -10.63
CA ARG A 117 2.76 1.81 -10.77
C ARG A 117 2.34 1.16 -9.45
N HIS A 118 3.05 1.49 -8.36
CA HIS A 118 2.86 0.83 -7.07
C HIS A 118 2.53 1.79 -5.92
N PRO A 119 1.47 2.62 -6.03
CA PRO A 119 1.14 3.58 -4.98
C PRO A 119 0.74 2.92 -3.65
N ASN A 120 0.18 1.71 -3.69
CA ASN A 120 -0.16 0.95 -2.49
C ASN A 120 1.09 0.56 -1.68
N TYR A 121 2.16 0.14 -2.34
CA TYR A 121 3.41 -0.21 -1.66
C TYR A 121 4.15 1.03 -1.14
N VAL A 122 4.03 2.17 -1.80
CA VAL A 122 4.51 3.46 -1.28
C VAL A 122 3.78 3.80 0.03
N ALA A 123 2.45 3.69 0.06
CA ALA A 123 1.67 3.94 1.27
C ALA A 123 2.09 3.03 2.44
N VAL A 124 2.32 1.73 2.18
CA VAL A 124 2.81 0.79 3.20
C VAL A 124 4.21 1.17 3.68
N GLY A 125 5.14 1.48 2.78
CA GLY A 125 6.50 1.91 3.15
C GLY A 125 6.50 3.16 4.02
N LEU A 126 5.70 4.16 3.67
CA LEU A 126 5.54 5.39 4.45
C LEU A 126 4.93 5.12 5.83
N GLU A 127 3.98 4.21 5.93
CA GLU A 127 3.38 3.81 7.21
C GLU A 127 4.40 3.15 8.14
N PHE A 128 5.22 2.23 7.63
CA PHE A 128 6.29 1.57 8.38
C PHE A 128 7.38 2.53 8.84
N LEU A 129 7.58 3.64 8.15
CA LEU A 129 8.50 4.70 8.54
C LEU A 129 7.86 5.64 9.56
N PHE A 130 6.70 6.21 9.23
CA PHE A 130 6.16 7.34 9.99
C PHE A 130 5.39 6.95 11.24
N LEU A 131 4.74 5.79 11.32
CA LEU A 131 4.03 5.38 12.52
C LEU A 131 4.99 5.17 13.72
N PRO A 132 6.12 4.44 13.58
CA PRO A 132 7.09 4.32 14.66
C PRO A 132 7.76 5.66 15.01
N LEU A 133 8.09 6.50 14.01
CA LEU A 133 8.65 7.84 14.25
C LEU A 133 7.70 8.72 15.06
N ALA A 134 6.41 8.71 14.76
CA ALA A 134 5.40 9.49 15.48
C ALA A 134 5.31 9.10 16.97
N VAL A 135 5.60 7.85 17.31
CA VAL A 135 5.60 7.38 18.72
C VAL A 135 6.98 7.42 19.37
N GLY A 136 7.99 7.97 18.69
CA GLY A 136 9.36 8.10 19.22
C GLY A 136 10.19 6.82 19.13
N ALA A 137 9.80 5.86 18.29
CA ALA A 137 10.49 4.59 18.07
C ALA A 137 11.46 4.70 16.88
N VAL A 138 12.49 5.56 16.98
CA VAL A 138 13.37 5.91 15.85
C VAL A 138 14.20 4.71 15.34
N PRO A 139 14.94 3.95 16.17
CA PRO A 139 15.66 2.78 15.70
C PRO A 139 14.73 1.71 15.13
N GLU A 140 13.57 1.55 15.77
CA GLU A 140 12.58 0.57 15.36
C GLU A 140 11.91 0.98 14.01
N ALA A 141 11.81 2.28 13.72
CA ALA A 141 11.35 2.75 12.42
C ALA A 141 12.28 2.27 11.28
N ALA A 142 13.60 2.39 11.46
CA ALA A 142 14.57 1.91 10.49
C ALA A 142 14.49 0.38 10.34
N LEU A 143 14.50 -0.35 11.46
CA LEU A 143 14.46 -1.81 11.46
C LEU A 143 13.18 -2.36 10.80
N LEU A 144 12.01 -1.82 11.18
CA LEU A 144 10.73 -2.23 10.63
C LEU A 144 10.60 -1.87 9.15
N SER A 145 11.11 -0.71 8.73
CA SER A 145 11.14 -0.33 7.31
C SER A 145 12.01 -1.27 6.48
N LEU A 146 13.19 -1.66 6.99
CA LEU A 146 14.05 -2.64 6.33
C LEU A 146 13.39 -4.02 6.25
N ALA A 147 12.81 -4.51 7.35
CA ALA A 147 12.09 -5.77 7.38
C ALA A 147 10.91 -5.79 6.41
N ASN A 148 10.11 -4.70 6.40
CA ASN A 148 9.01 -4.56 5.45
C ASN A 148 9.51 -4.55 3.99
N THR A 149 10.60 -3.83 3.69
CA THR A 149 11.20 -3.80 2.36
C THR A 149 11.65 -5.18 1.92
N ALA A 150 12.28 -5.95 2.80
CA ALA A 150 12.68 -7.33 2.51
C ALA A 150 11.50 -8.24 2.14
N VAL A 151 10.32 -8.01 2.74
CA VAL A 151 9.09 -8.73 2.42
C VAL A 151 8.44 -8.20 1.14
N LEU A 152 8.46 -6.88 0.91
CA LEU A 152 7.80 -6.26 -0.23
C LEU A 152 8.53 -6.50 -1.55
N VAL A 153 9.86 -6.50 -1.57
CA VAL A 153 10.64 -6.64 -2.82
C VAL A 153 10.30 -7.92 -3.59
N PRO A 154 10.37 -9.14 -3.00
CA PRO A 154 9.99 -10.35 -3.72
C PRO A 154 8.51 -10.36 -4.12
N ARG A 155 7.65 -9.77 -3.30
CA ARG A 155 6.22 -9.65 -3.59
C ARG A 155 5.95 -8.77 -4.81
N ILE A 156 6.55 -7.58 -4.88
CA ILE A 156 6.41 -6.66 -6.01
C ILE A 156 6.89 -7.33 -7.30
N ARG A 157 8.04 -8.01 -7.25
CA ARG A 157 8.58 -8.73 -8.42
C ARG A 157 7.65 -9.86 -8.89
N ALA A 158 7.00 -10.56 -7.97
CA ALA A 158 6.04 -11.59 -8.31
C ALA A 158 4.76 -11.01 -8.91
N GLU A 159 4.24 -9.92 -8.36
CA GLU A 159 3.08 -9.19 -8.88
C GLU A 159 3.36 -8.62 -10.27
N GLU A 160 4.51 -7.98 -10.48
CA GLU A 160 4.89 -7.45 -11.80
C GLU A 160 4.97 -8.54 -12.87
N ARG A 161 5.48 -9.74 -12.54
CA ARG A 161 5.50 -10.87 -13.50
C ARG A 161 4.10 -11.29 -13.93
N LEU A 162 3.13 -11.31 -13.03
CA LEU A 162 1.75 -11.64 -13.36
C LEU A 162 1.08 -10.51 -14.16
N LEU A 163 1.31 -9.27 -13.75
CA LEU A 163 0.76 -8.09 -14.43
C LEU A 163 1.31 -7.94 -15.86
N ASP A 164 2.58 -8.27 -16.07
CA ASP A 164 3.21 -8.25 -17.39
C ASP A 164 2.59 -9.23 -18.39
N ALA A 165 1.89 -10.26 -17.90
CA ALA A 165 1.13 -11.19 -18.71
C ALA A 165 -0.32 -10.72 -19.02
N VAL A 166 -0.78 -9.65 -18.37
CA VAL A 166 -2.10 -9.05 -18.60
C VAL A 166 -2.07 -8.24 -19.90
N PRO A 167 -2.98 -8.50 -20.86
CA PRO A 167 -3.04 -7.72 -22.10
C PRO A 167 -3.20 -6.21 -21.85
N GLY A 168 -2.41 -5.39 -22.52
CA GLY A 168 -2.45 -3.93 -22.41
C GLY A 168 -1.78 -3.33 -21.17
N TYR A 169 -1.27 -4.15 -20.22
CA TYR A 169 -0.63 -3.63 -19.00
C TYR A 169 0.66 -2.86 -19.33
N ARG A 170 1.52 -3.43 -20.16
CA ARG A 170 2.82 -2.82 -20.52
C ARG A 170 2.63 -1.50 -21.25
N GLU A 171 1.70 -1.47 -22.18
CA GLU A 171 1.34 -0.28 -22.96
C GLU A 171 0.72 0.81 -22.08
N ALA A 172 -0.14 0.43 -21.13
CA ALA A 172 -0.78 1.35 -20.21
C ALA A 172 0.21 2.01 -19.24
N PHE A 173 1.29 1.31 -18.89
CA PHE A 173 2.29 1.77 -17.94
C PHE A 173 3.66 2.06 -18.56
N ASP A 174 3.71 2.21 -19.89
CA ASP A 174 4.94 2.64 -20.56
C ASP A 174 5.40 4.00 -20.04
N GLY A 175 6.68 4.09 -19.65
CA GLY A 175 7.26 5.29 -19.04
C GLY A 175 6.74 5.66 -17.63
N VAL A 176 5.78 4.92 -17.04
CA VAL A 176 5.32 5.19 -15.67
C VAL A 176 6.28 4.55 -14.66
N PRO A 177 6.89 5.34 -13.74
CA PRO A 177 7.83 4.81 -12.74
C PRO A 177 7.15 3.95 -11.68
N ARG A 178 7.95 3.11 -11.00
CA ARG A 178 7.43 2.21 -9.95
C ARG A 178 6.91 2.95 -8.72
N PHE A 179 7.69 3.88 -8.15
CA PHE A 179 7.45 4.41 -6.80
C PHE A 179 7.52 5.93 -6.69
N ILE A 180 8.39 6.58 -7.45
CA ILE A 180 8.64 8.03 -7.33
C ILE A 180 8.21 8.70 -8.63
N PRO A 181 7.24 9.63 -8.59
CA PRO A 181 6.85 10.37 -9.78
C PRO A 181 8.03 11.14 -10.36
N HIS A 182 8.24 11.06 -11.65
CA HIS A 182 9.17 11.94 -12.34
C HIS A 182 8.45 12.77 -13.40
N ARG A 183 8.99 13.94 -13.75
CA ARG A 183 8.45 14.82 -14.77
C ARG A 183 8.78 14.30 -16.18
N GLY A 184 8.34 13.09 -16.52
CA GLY A 184 8.32 12.60 -17.89
C GLY A 184 7.00 12.99 -18.57
N ARG A 185 7.02 13.21 -19.88
CA ARG A 185 5.77 13.40 -20.65
C ARG A 185 5.04 12.05 -20.69
N HIS A 186 4.07 11.87 -19.79
CA HIS A 186 3.16 10.74 -19.87
C HIS A 186 2.08 11.07 -20.91
N SER A 187 2.26 10.59 -22.11
CA SER A 187 1.17 10.47 -23.07
C SER A 187 0.34 9.25 -22.68
N ILE A 188 -0.62 9.44 -21.76
CA ILE A 188 -1.66 8.44 -21.57
C ILE A 188 -2.44 8.40 -22.87
N ARG A 189 -2.17 7.43 -23.73
CA ARG A 189 -3.09 7.11 -24.83
C ARG A 189 -4.38 6.64 -24.18
N SER A 190 -5.42 7.48 -24.22
CA SER A 190 -6.79 7.09 -23.93
C SER A 190 -7.09 5.86 -24.80
N GLN A 191 -7.37 4.73 -24.18
CA GLN A 191 -7.94 3.61 -24.91
C GLN A 191 -9.24 4.10 -25.55
N PRO A 192 -9.49 3.79 -26.83
CA PRO A 192 -10.80 4.03 -27.41
C PRO A 192 -11.84 3.29 -26.57
N GLU A 193 -12.80 4.02 -26.08
CA GLU A 193 -14.00 3.53 -25.43
C GLU A 193 -14.64 2.48 -26.39
N THR A 194 -14.48 1.20 -26.09
CA THR A 194 -15.16 0.16 -26.84
C THR A 194 -16.64 0.37 -26.58
N ALA A 195 -17.30 0.96 -27.55
CA ALA A 195 -18.75 1.10 -27.59
C ALA A 195 -19.39 -0.25 -27.27
N SER A 196 -20.20 -0.27 -26.21
CA SER A 196 -21.13 -1.37 -25.98
C SER A 196 -21.99 -1.58 -27.22
N PRO A 197 -22.16 -2.79 -27.74
CA PRO A 197 -23.24 -3.04 -28.66
C PRO A 197 -24.55 -2.97 -27.86
N VAL A 198 -25.36 -1.98 -28.21
CA VAL A 198 -26.79 -1.95 -27.91
C VAL A 198 -27.43 -3.07 -28.70
N ALA A 199 -28.03 -4.03 -28.04
CA ALA A 199 -29.24 -4.75 -28.43
C ALA A 199 -29.66 -5.68 -27.28
#